data_94b97c9bfb60915c6b213482603c67d6
#
_entry.id   94b97c9bfb60915c6b213482603c67d6
#
_cell.length_a   1.000
_cell.length_b   1.000
_cell.length_c   1.000
_cell.angle_alpha   90.00
_cell.angle_beta   90.00
_cell.angle_gamma   90.00
#
_symmetry.space_group_name_H-M   'P 1'
#
loop_
_entity.id
_entity.type
_entity.pdbx_description
1 polymer ?
#
loop_
_entity_poly.entity_id
_entity_poly.type
_entity_poly.pdbx_seq_one_letter_code
_entity_poly.pdbx_strand_id
1 'polypeptide(L)'
;WTVPESIIERNGWRQRLADDPGFFEDNGFDVEWRGRLVSPWEASADPWAAGWFVQRPGPGNALGLVKIGLAESDGIYLHDTNEPTRFGADLRAASAGCVRVEEIREVAAWILDTDRWTVDSMVDAGQMTDHRPPRPVRVVLGYWTAWPDAAGEVRYYPDIYGLDGPPASCRPGAYTGSGTEAWPTAVSGFGSGSAWDTWPAAGGAADGAWTESLGR
;
A
#
# COMPACT_ATOMS: atom_id res chain seq x y z
N TRP A 1 2.27 -6.77 8.78
CA TRP A 1 2.29 -5.31 8.54
C TRP A 1 1.79 -4.56 9.76
N THR A 2 2.66 -3.76 10.37
CA THR A 2 2.24 -2.81 11.42
C THR A 2 1.63 -1.58 10.75
N VAL A 3 0.39 -1.29 11.11
CA VAL A 3 -0.37 -0.21 10.48
C VAL A 3 0.09 1.14 11.04
N PRO A 4 0.45 2.11 10.18
CA PRO A 4 0.79 3.45 10.62
C PRO A 4 -0.35 4.14 11.37
N GLU A 5 -0.02 4.91 12.42
CA GLU A 5 -1.00 5.63 13.25
C GLU A 5 -1.91 6.56 12.40
N SER A 6 -1.32 7.21 11.40
CA SER A 6 -2.08 8.08 10.49
C SER A 6 -3.19 7.35 9.71
N ILE A 7 -3.04 6.04 9.46
CA ILE A 7 -4.09 5.21 8.85
C ILE A 7 -5.15 4.85 9.89
N ILE A 8 -4.73 4.48 11.10
CA ILE A 8 -5.62 4.13 12.21
C ILE A 8 -6.56 5.30 12.52
N GLU A 9 -5.99 6.50 12.66
CA GLU A 9 -6.74 7.72 12.95
C GLU A 9 -7.68 8.13 11.81
N ARG A 10 -7.16 8.20 10.58
CA ARG A 10 -7.93 8.61 9.40
C ARG A 10 -9.16 7.74 9.18
N ASN A 11 -9.04 6.45 9.42
CA ASN A 11 -10.11 5.49 9.19
C ASN A 11 -10.93 5.19 10.45
N GLY A 12 -10.67 5.86 11.57
CA GLY A 12 -11.42 5.66 12.82
C GLY A 12 -11.36 4.23 13.36
N TRP A 13 -10.23 3.55 13.21
CA TRP A 13 -10.12 2.11 13.49
C TRP A 13 -10.38 1.75 14.94
N ARG A 14 -10.07 2.64 15.88
CA ARG A 14 -10.39 2.39 17.30
C ARG A 14 -11.89 2.36 17.53
N GLN A 15 -12.65 3.27 16.87
CA GLN A 15 -14.11 3.23 16.93
C GLN A 15 -14.63 1.96 16.22
N ARG A 16 -14.11 1.63 15.05
CA ARG A 16 -14.50 0.41 14.33
C ARG A 16 -14.21 -0.85 15.14
N LEU A 17 -13.11 -0.89 15.89
CA LEU A 17 -12.78 -2.01 16.80
C LEU A 17 -13.84 -2.20 17.88
N ALA A 18 -14.41 -1.10 18.39
CA ALA A 18 -15.52 -1.17 19.35
C ALA A 18 -16.80 -1.73 18.72
N ASP A 19 -17.09 -1.31 17.49
CA ASP A 19 -18.36 -1.59 16.82
C ASP A 19 -18.37 -2.93 16.09
N ASP A 20 -17.23 -3.31 15.48
CA ASP A 20 -17.08 -4.49 14.64
C ASP A 20 -15.66 -5.10 14.75
N PRO A 21 -15.33 -5.76 15.86
CA PRO A 21 -14.04 -6.44 16.00
C PRO A 21 -13.86 -7.60 14.99
N GLY A 22 -14.97 -8.18 14.50
CA GLY A 22 -14.97 -9.23 13.50
C GLY A 22 -14.31 -8.80 12.19
N PHE A 23 -14.49 -7.53 11.79
CA PHE A 23 -13.80 -7.00 10.62
C PHE A 23 -12.27 -7.18 10.70
N PHE A 24 -11.68 -6.90 11.85
CA PHE A 24 -10.24 -7.02 12.02
C PHE A 24 -9.79 -8.47 12.06
N GLU A 25 -10.55 -9.34 12.74
CA GLU A 25 -10.27 -10.78 12.76
C GLU A 25 -10.31 -11.38 11.36
N ASP A 26 -11.38 -11.12 10.60
CA ASP A 26 -11.60 -11.63 9.25
C ASP A 26 -10.53 -11.15 8.25
N ASN A 27 -9.96 -9.98 8.49
CA ASN A 27 -8.87 -9.40 7.70
C ASN A 27 -7.47 -9.69 8.25
N GLY A 28 -7.36 -10.60 9.22
CA GLY A 28 -6.11 -11.11 9.74
C GLY A 28 -5.31 -10.13 10.60
N PHE A 29 -5.99 -9.24 11.32
CA PHE A 29 -5.33 -8.31 12.24
C PHE A 29 -5.27 -8.86 13.66
N ASP A 30 -4.14 -8.58 14.31
CA ASP A 30 -4.00 -8.57 15.76
C ASP A 30 -3.83 -7.12 16.23
N VAL A 31 -4.10 -6.87 17.50
CA VAL A 31 -4.05 -5.53 18.09
C VAL A 31 -3.02 -5.51 19.22
N GLU A 32 -2.11 -4.54 19.18
CA GLU A 32 -1.32 -4.27 20.36
C GLU A 32 -2.24 -3.60 21.40
N TRP A 33 -2.35 -4.23 22.55
CA TRP A 33 -3.22 -3.81 23.63
C TRP A 33 -2.52 -4.00 24.98
N ARG A 34 -2.25 -2.88 25.65
CA ARG A 34 -1.57 -2.87 26.96
C ARG A 34 -0.23 -3.61 26.96
N GLY A 35 0.57 -3.43 25.90
CA GLY A 35 1.92 -3.99 25.78
C GLY A 35 2.00 -5.43 25.27
N ARG A 36 0.90 -6.00 24.75
CA ARG A 36 0.89 -7.35 24.14
C ARG A 36 -0.02 -7.40 22.93
N LEU A 37 0.29 -8.29 21.99
CA LEU A 37 -0.60 -8.59 20.89
C LEU A 37 -1.74 -9.51 21.37
N VAL A 38 -2.96 -9.10 21.04
CA VAL A 38 -4.19 -9.84 21.37
C VAL A 38 -5.12 -9.87 20.17
N SER A 39 -6.15 -10.72 20.25
CA SER A 39 -7.22 -10.74 19.24
C SER A 39 -8.00 -9.42 19.23
N PRO A 40 -8.61 -9.03 18.10
CA PRO A 40 -9.50 -7.87 18.04
C PRO A 40 -10.66 -7.96 19.04
N TRP A 41 -11.17 -9.15 19.29
CA TRP A 41 -12.24 -9.39 20.26
C TRP A 41 -11.83 -9.08 21.70
N GLU A 42 -10.60 -9.41 22.08
CA GLU A 42 -10.09 -9.06 23.41
C GLU A 42 -9.85 -7.55 23.52
N ALA A 43 -9.25 -6.94 22.50
CA ALA A 43 -8.95 -5.50 22.46
C ALA A 43 -10.22 -4.63 22.41
N SER A 44 -11.32 -5.14 21.86
CA SER A 44 -12.61 -4.40 21.78
C SER A 44 -13.24 -4.08 23.13
N ALA A 45 -12.79 -4.74 24.20
CA ALA A 45 -13.24 -4.42 25.56
C ALA A 45 -12.79 -3.00 26.03
N ASP A 46 -11.68 -2.49 25.48
CA ASP A 46 -11.20 -1.12 25.69
C ASP A 46 -10.42 -0.67 24.45
N PRO A 47 -11.12 -0.32 23.36
CA PRO A 47 -10.50 -0.05 22.07
C PRO A 47 -9.60 1.19 22.05
N TRP A 48 -9.80 2.10 23.01
CA TRP A 48 -8.98 3.29 23.16
C TRP A 48 -7.62 3.01 23.79
N ALA A 49 -7.45 1.85 24.44
CA ALA A 49 -6.18 1.35 24.89
C ALA A 49 -5.41 0.59 23.79
N ALA A 50 -5.99 0.45 22.59
CA ALA A 50 -5.28 -0.12 21.45
C ALA A 50 -4.18 0.82 20.96
N GLY A 51 -2.95 0.32 20.90
CA GLY A 51 -1.80 1.01 20.35
C GLY A 51 -1.81 0.91 18.82
N TRP A 52 -1.20 -0.12 18.27
CA TRP A 52 -1.15 -0.34 16.83
C TRP A 52 -1.87 -1.64 16.44
N PHE A 53 -2.23 -1.71 15.16
CA PHE A 53 -2.81 -2.88 14.52
C PHE A 53 -1.74 -3.58 13.69
N VAL A 54 -1.67 -4.90 13.78
CA VAL A 54 -0.69 -5.72 13.06
C VAL A 54 -1.42 -6.69 12.17
N GLN A 55 -1.30 -6.53 10.87
CA GLN A 55 -1.85 -7.51 9.93
C GLN A 55 -0.88 -8.68 9.77
N ARG A 56 -1.39 -9.89 10.01
CA ARG A 56 -0.63 -11.13 9.89
C ARG A 56 -0.08 -11.33 8.47
N PRO A 57 1.08 -12.00 8.29
CA PRO A 57 1.57 -12.40 6.98
C PRO A 57 0.56 -13.30 6.26
N GLY A 58 0.56 -13.25 4.94
CA GLY A 58 -0.29 -14.11 4.13
C GLY A 58 -0.88 -13.41 2.91
N PRO A 59 -1.62 -14.15 2.06
CA PRO A 59 -2.15 -13.62 0.80
C PRO A 59 -3.19 -12.51 0.98
N GLY A 60 -3.82 -12.40 2.16
CA GLY A 60 -4.73 -11.31 2.52
C GLY A 60 -4.05 -10.05 3.02
N ASN A 61 -2.72 -10.05 3.24
CA ASN A 61 -2.00 -8.89 3.73
C ASN A 61 -2.01 -7.75 2.69
N ALA A 62 -2.27 -6.54 3.14
CA ALA A 62 -2.34 -5.35 2.27
C ALA A 62 -1.02 -5.06 1.54
N LEU A 63 0.12 -5.47 2.12
CA LEU A 63 1.43 -5.37 1.50
C LEU A 63 1.75 -6.56 0.58
N GLY A 64 0.82 -7.49 0.39
CA GLY A 64 1.04 -8.73 -0.35
C GLY A 64 2.09 -9.63 0.30
N LEU A 65 2.87 -10.33 -0.51
CA LEU A 65 3.83 -11.34 -0.05
C LEU A 65 5.29 -10.86 -0.10
N VAL A 66 5.57 -9.71 -0.71
CA VAL A 66 6.92 -9.15 -0.87
C VAL A 66 6.93 -7.67 -0.49
N LYS A 67 7.89 -7.27 0.34
CA LYS A 67 8.13 -5.88 0.72
C LYS A 67 9.60 -5.54 0.52
N ILE A 68 9.88 -4.42 -0.13
CA ILE A 68 11.23 -3.88 -0.33
C ILE A 68 11.34 -2.58 0.48
N GLY A 69 12.11 -2.62 1.55
CA GLY A 69 12.36 -1.47 2.41
C GLY A 69 13.28 -0.45 1.73
N LEU A 70 13.04 0.83 1.96
CA LEU A 70 13.89 1.93 1.53
C LEU A 70 14.66 2.46 2.75
N ALA A 71 16.00 2.48 2.67
CA ALA A 71 16.87 2.69 3.82
C ALA A 71 16.73 4.07 4.49
N GLU A 72 16.30 5.08 3.74
CA GLU A 72 16.22 6.48 4.21
C GLU A 72 14.78 7.02 4.15
N SER A 73 13.79 6.13 4.32
CA SER A 73 12.38 6.53 4.29
C SER A 73 11.70 6.29 5.63
N ASP A 74 10.92 7.25 6.08
CA ASP A 74 10.12 7.17 7.30
C ASP A 74 8.85 6.31 7.07
N GLY A 75 9.07 4.99 6.87
CA GLY A 75 7.97 4.02 6.75
C GLY A 75 7.37 3.91 5.35
N ILE A 76 8.03 4.42 4.31
CA ILE A 76 7.64 4.20 2.91
C ILE A 76 8.41 3.01 2.34
N TYR A 77 7.73 2.13 1.63
CA TYR A 77 8.34 0.97 0.96
C TYR A 77 7.71 0.73 -0.40
N LEU A 78 8.42 -0.08 -1.21
CA LEU A 78 7.81 -0.72 -2.36
C LEU A 78 7.23 -2.06 -1.90
N HIS A 79 6.01 -2.40 -2.34
CA HIS A 79 5.40 -3.63 -1.86
C HIS A 79 4.47 -4.26 -2.89
N ASP A 80 4.17 -5.51 -2.68
CA ASP A 80 3.16 -6.28 -3.38
C ASP A 80 1.75 -5.80 -3.02
N THR A 81 0.73 -6.49 -3.49
CA THR A 81 -0.66 -6.18 -3.18
C THR A 81 -1.51 -7.45 -3.19
N ASN A 82 -2.49 -7.48 -2.31
CA ASN A 82 -3.58 -8.45 -2.37
C ASN A 82 -4.68 -8.07 -3.38
N GLU A 83 -4.55 -6.90 -4.05
CA GLU A 83 -5.52 -6.37 -5.02
C GLU A 83 -4.86 -6.10 -6.40
N PRO A 84 -4.35 -7.12 -7.11
CA PRO A 84 -3.59 -6.92 -8.35
C PRO A 84 -4.43 -6.30 -9.49
N THR A 85 -5.75 -6.44 -9.45
CA THR A 85 -6.65 -5.84 -10.44
C THR A 85 -6.61 -4.31 -10.48
N ARG A 86 -6.15 -3.67 -9.40
CA ARG A 86 -5.98 -2.20 -9.34
C ARG A 86 -4.92 -1.67 -10.29
N PHE A 87 -3.98 -2.50 -10.75
CA PHE A 87 -3.01 -2.08 -11.76
C PHE A 87 -3.64 -1.80 -13.13
N GLY A 88 -4.83 -2.34 -13.40
CA GLY A 88 -5.61 -2.03 -14.60
C GLY A 88 -6.40 -0.71 -14.54
N ALA A 89 -6.40 0.00 -13.42
CA ALA A 89 -7.13 1.26 -13.28
C ALA A 89 -6.32 2.45 -13.83
N ASP A 90 -7.01 3.43 -14.44
CA ASP A 90 -6.38 4.65 -14.92
C ASP A 90 -5.88 5.53 -13.77
N LEU A 91 -6.66 5.66 -12.70
CA LEU A 91 -6.26 6.35 -11.47
C LEU A 91 -5.80 5.33 -10.42
N ARG A 92 -4.51 5.36 -10.11
CA ARG A 92 -3.85 4.41 -9.21
C ARG A 92 -3.35 5.00 -7.88
N ALA A 93 -3.79 6.21 -7.53
CA ALA A 93 -3.49 6.86 -6.24
C ALA A 93 -4.34 6.23 -5.11
N ALA A 94 -4.12 4.95 -4.82
CA ALA A 94 -4.92 4.15 -3.91
C ALA A 94 -4.13 3.65 -2.68
N SER A 95 -3.02 4.30 -2.33
CA SER A 95 -2.22 3.98 -1.14
C SER A 95 -2.18 5.15 -0.17
N ALA A 96 -1.72 4.90 1.04
CA ALA A 96 -1.48 5.94 2.05
C ALA A 96 -0.05 6.52 1.98
N GLY A 97 0.70 6.24 0.89
CA GLY A 97 2.06 6.73 0.67
C GLY A 97 3.04 5.68 0.14
N CYS A 98 2.85 4.41 0.48
CA CYS A 98 3.68 3.32 -0.04
C CYS A 98 3.40 3.06 -1.53
N VAL A 99 4.36 2.50 -2.24
CA VAL A 99 4.29 2.26 -3.67
C VAL A 99 4.02 0.78 -3.95
N ARG A 100 2.86 0.47 -4.55
CA ARG A 100 2.56 -0.87 -5.06
C ARG A 100 3.30 -1.12 -6.35
N VAL A 101 3.89 -2.30 -6.48
CA VAL A 101 4.66 -2.70 -7.66
C VAL A 101 4.05 -3.96 -8.26
N GLU A 102 3.61 -3.89 -9.53
CA GLU A 102 2.89 -4.97 -10.21
C GLU A 102 3.74 -6.25 -10.30
N GLU A 103 4.97 -6.14 -10.75
CA GLU A 103 5.90 -7.27 -10.88
C GLU A 103 6.99 -7.23 -9.79
N ILE A 104 6.60 -7.06 -8.54
CA ILE A 104 7.55 -6.87 -7.44
C ILE A 104 8.53 -8.04 -7.27
N ARG A 105 8.13 -9.26 -7.61
CA ARG A 105 9.01 -10.44 -7.51
C ARG A 105 10.13 -10.40 -8.55
N GLU A 106 9.87 -9.84 -9.74
CA GLU A 106 10.91 -9.56 -10.73
C GLU A 106 11.88 -8.48 -10.23
N VAL A 107 11.33 -7.42 -9.64
CA VAL A 107 12.14 -6.35 -9.04
C VAL A 107 12.97 -6.88 -7.87
N ALA A 108 12.40 -7.73 -7.03
CA ALA A 108 13.13 -8.38 -5.93
C ALA A 108 14.24 -9.29 -6.43
N ALA A 109 13.99 -10.10 -7.47
CA ALA A 109 14.97 -10.95 -8.10
C ALA A 109 16.16 -10.14 -8.65
N TRP A 110 15.85 -9.06 -9.37
CA TRP A 110 16.88 -8.15 -9.88
C TRP A 110 17.69 -7.47 -8.76
N ILE A 111 17.04 -7.02 -7.68
CA ILE A 111 17.73 -6.40 -6.54
C ILE A 111 18.63 -7.38 -5.80
N LEU A 112 18.18 -8.64 -5.68
CA LEU A 112 18.93 -9.70 -4.99
C LEU A 112 20.00 -10.38 -5.87
N ASP A 113 20.12 -9.98 -7.14
CA ASP A 113 21.00 -10.59 -8.13
C ASP A 113 20.74 -12.11 -8.30
N THR A 114 19.47 -12.47 -8.41
CA THR A 114 18.98 -13.85 -8.55
C THR A 114 17.89 -13.92 -9.62
N ASP A 115 17.31 -15.09 -9.82
CA ASP A 115 16.19 -15.29 -10.74
C ASP A 115 14.83 -15.26 -10.04
N ARG A 116 13.76 -15.06 -10.83
CA ARG A 116 12.38 -15.02 -10.37
C ARG A 116 11.96 -16.32 -9.66
N TRP A 117 12.40 -17.48 -10.16
CA TRP A 117 12.04 -18.76 -9.57
C TRP A 117 12.57 -18.90 -8.14
N THR A 118 13.77 -18.39 -7.87
CA THR A 118 14.34 -18.34 -6.51
C THR A 118 13.47 -17.51 -5.58
N VAL A 119 13.03 -16.33 -6.03
CA VAL A 119 12.12 -15.47 -5.23
C VAL A 119 10.77 -16.16 -5.02
N ASP A 120 10.20 -16.78 -6.04
CA ASP A 120 8.94 -17.53 -5.92
C ASP A 120 9.09 -18.67 -4.91
N SER A 121 10.22 -19.40 -4.94
CA SER A 121 10.50 -20.45 -3.96
C SER A 121 10.62 -19.94 -2.53
N MET A 122 11.20 -18.74 -2.32
CA MET A 122 11.25 -18.09 -1.01
C MET A 122 9.84 -17.74 -0.49
N VAL A 123 8.99 -17.24 -1.38
CA VAL A 123 7.59 -16.92 -1.04
C VAL A 123 6.79 -18.18 -0.75
N ASP A 124 6.94 -19.22 -1.57
CA ASP A 124 6.22 -20.50 -1.44
C ASP A 124 6.65 -21.28 -0.20
N ALA A 125 7.86 -21.04 0.33
CA ALA A 125 8.30 -21.60 1.60
C ALA A 125 7.44 -21.11 2.79
N GLY A 126 6.67 -20.04 2.59
CA GLY A 126 5.70 -19.53 3.55
C GLY A 126 6.30 -19.00 4.85
N GLN A 127 7.59 -18.69 4.87
CA GLN A 127 8.29 -18.15 6.03
C GLN A 127 8.66 -16.69 5.78
N MET A 128 8.45 -15.86 6.78
CA MET A 128 8.90 -14.48 6.74
C MET A 128 10.43 -14.45 6.91
N THR A 129 11.13 -13.98 5.87
CA THR A 129 12.59 -13.90 5.84
C THR A 129 13.03 -12.54 5.31
N ASP A 130 14.11 -12.01 5.86
CA ASP A 130 14.72 -10.78 5.41
C ASP A 130 15.97 -11.09 4.57
N HIS A 131 16.03 -10.48 3.40
CA HIS A 131 17.16 -10.60 2.48
C HIS A 131 17.78 -9.23 2.22
N ARG A 132 19.09 -9.16 2.18
CA ARG A 132 19.82 -7.94 1.86
C ARG A 132 20.37 -8.01 0.43
N PRO A 133 20.23 -6.93 -0.35
CA PRO A 133 20.85 -6.88 -1.66
C PRO A 133 22.37 -6.94 -1.55
N PRO A 134 23.07 -7.58 -2.51
CA PRO A 134 24.53 -7.66 -2.51
C PRO A 134 25.20 -6.29 -2.75
N ARG A 135 24.45 -5.35 -3.30
CA ARG A 135 24.88 -3.96 -3.54
C ARG A 135 23.71 -3.00 -3.34
N PRO A 136 23.96 -1.75 -2.90
CA PRO A 136 22.93 -0.74 -2.81
C PRO A 136 22.30 -0.44 -4.17
N VAL A 137 20.98 -0.31 -4.20
CA VAL A 137 20.20 0.11 -5.37
C VAL A 137 19.61 1.47 -5.08
N ARG A 138 19.84 2.45 -5.97
CA ARG A 138 19.26 3.77 -5.86
C ARG A 138 17.82 3.73 -6.36
N VAL A 139 16.87 4.18 -5.53
CA VAL A 139 15.47 4.37 -5.90
C VAL A 139 15.20 5.87 -6.01
N VAL A 140 14.58 6.29 -7.10
CA VAL A 140 14.12 7.67 -7.31
C VAL A 140 12.64 7.63 -7.56
N LEU A 141 11.86 8.30 -6.72
CA LEU A 141 10.43 8.50 -6.89
C LEU A 141 10.21 9.90 -7.44
N GLY A 142 9.61 9.99 -8.61
CA GLY A 142 9.30 11.27 -9.25
C GLY A 142 7.82 11.39 -9.54
N TYR A 143 7.32 12.63 -9.60
CA TYR A 143 5.97 12.95 -9.99
C TYR A 143 6.01 13.90 -11.19
N TRP A 144 5.40 13.49 -12.29
CA TRP A 144 5.34 14.27 -13.52
C TRP A 144 3.92 14.24 -14.09
N THR A 145 3.39 15.38 -14.41
CA THR A 145 2.10 15.55 -15.08
C THR A 145 2.27 15.70 -16.61
N ALA A 146 3.50 15.77 -17.09
CA ALA A 146 3.84 15.75 -18.51
C ALA A 146 5.02 14.81 -18.74
N TRP A 147 4.87 13.85 -19.65
CA TRP A 147 5.90 12.86 -19.94
C TRP A 147 5.88 12.45 -21.42
N PRO A 148 7.04 12.29 -22.09
CA PRO A 148 7.08 11.81 -23.45
C PRO A 148 6.70 10.33 -23.54
N ASP A 149 5.87 9.97 -24.51
CA ASP A 149 5.59 8.59 -24.85
C ASP A 149 6.74 7.95 -25.67
N ALA A 150 6.57 6.69 -26.07
CA ALA A 150 7.58 5.95 -26.85
C ALA A 150 7.89 6.58 -28.23
N ALA A 151 7.00 7.40 -28.77
CA ALA A 151 7.22 8.16 -30.01
C ALA A 151 7.89 9.52 -29.77
N GLY A 152 8.10 9.90 -28.51
CA GLY A 152 8.65 11.18 -28.10
C GLY A 152 7.60 12.30 -28.02
N GLU A 153 6.33 11.97 -28.17
CA GLU A 153 5.23 12.91 -28.04
C GLU A 153 4.87 13.16 -26.58
N VAL A 154 4.77 14.42 -26.15
CA VAL A 154 4.44 14.74 -24.75
C VAL A 154 2.99 14.42 -24.45
N ARG A 155 2.77 13.52 -23.48
CA ARG A 155 1.47 13.22 -22.90
C ARG A 155 1.29 14.00 -21.62
N TYR A 156 0.09 14.51 -21.39
CA TYR A 156 -0.28 15.23 -20.18
C TYR A 156 -1.19 14.35 -19.32
N TYR A 157 -0.96 14.39 -18.02
CA TYR A 157 -1.69 13.64 -17.02
C TYR A 157 -2.32 14.59 -15.99
N PRO A 158 -3.44 14.23 -15.37
CA PRO A 158 -4.04 15.03 -14.31
C PRO A 158 -3.09 15.24 -13.14
N ASP A 159 -3.04 16.46 -12.61
CA ASP A 159 -2.33 16.74 -11.37
C ASP A 159 -3.17 16.31 -10.15
N ILE A 160 -3.13 15.02 -9.86
CA ILE A 160 -3.94 14.42 -8.79
C ILE A 160 -3.51 14.83 -7.38
N TYR A 161 -2.30 15.36 -7.22
CA TYR A 161 -1.77 15.81 -5.94
C TYR A 161 -1.74 17.36 -5.81
N GLY A 162 -2.09 18.09 -6.87
CA GLY A 162 -2.10 19.56 -6.87
C GLY A 162 -0.70 20.16 -6.73
N LEU A 163 0.33 19.51 -7.28
CA LEU A 163 1.74 19.91 -7.11
C LEU A 163 2.26 20.84 -8.22
N ASP A 164 1.54 20.95 -9.34
CA ASP A 164 1.97 21.79 -10.47
C ASP A 164 1.88 23.31 -10.20
N GLY A 165 1.24 23.69 -9.11
CA GLY A 165 1.00 25.09 -8.76
C GLY A 165 -0.02 25.78 -9.68
N PRO A 166 -0.44 27.01 -9.37
CA PRO A 166 -1.31 27.77 -10.24
C PRO A 166 -0.59 28.07 -11.55
N PRO A 167 -1.27 28.01 -12.72
CA PRO A 167 -0.67 28.27 -14.02
C PRO A 167 -0.33 29.78 -14.20
N ALA A 168 0.59 30.27 -13.38
CA ALA A 168 0.98 31.71 -13.39
C ALA A 168 1.70 32.15 -14.67
N SER A 169 1.96 31.23 -15.60
CA SER A 169 2.68 31.51 -16.84
C SER A 169 2.14 30.79 -18.09
N CYS A 170 1.10 29.99 -17.99
CA CYS A 170 0.46 29.42 -19.17
C CYS A 170 -0.40 30.50 -19.84
N ARG A 171 0.07 31.07 -20.94
CA ARG A 171 -0.77 31.93 -21.78
C ARG A 171 -2.02 31.20 -22.21
N PRO A 172 -3.24 31.80 -22.07
CA PRO A 172 -4.46 31.20 -22.58
C PRO A 172 -4.31 31.02 -24.11
N GLY A 173 -4.29 29.78 -24.60
CA GLY A 173 -4.28 29.53 -26.04
C GLY A 173 -3.61 28.26 -26.53
N ALA A 174 -2.93 27.49 -25.71
CA ALA A 174 -2.14 26.34 -26.18
C ALA A 174 -2.77 24.95 -25.94
N TYR A 175 -3.98 24.84 -25.36
CA TYR A 175 -4.64 23.55 -25.21
C TYR A 175 -5.88 23.47 -26.11
N THR A 176 -5.70 22.88 -27.30
CA THR A 176 -6.79 22.48 -28.21
C THR A 176 -6.97 20.95 -28.20
N GLY A 177 -6.94 20.34 -27.04
CA GLY A 177 -7.30 18.94 -26.88
C GLY A 177 -8.81 18.78 -26.94
N SER A 178 -9.33 18.16 -28.00
CA SER A 178 -10.75 17.86 -28.22
C SER A 178 -11.25 16.66 -27.40
N GLY A 179 -10.83 16.55 -26.14
CA GLY A 179 -11.35 15.56 -25.20
C GLY A 179 -12.52 16.13 -24.40
N THR A 180 -13.75 15.74 -24.74
CA THR A 180 -14.97 16.21 -24.09
C THR A 180 -15.30 15.47 -22.78
N GLU A 181 -14.33 15.01 -22.03
CA GLU A 181 -14.57 14.52 -20.69
C GLU A 181 -14.12 15.57 -19.67
N ALA A 182 -15.12 16.17 -19.01
CA ALA A 182 -14.88 17.03 -17.87
C ALA A 182 -14.29 16.18 -16.72
N TRP A 183 -12.99 16.34 -16.50
CA TRP A 183 -12.34 15.76 -15.33
C TRP A 183 -12.91 16.41 -14.06
N PRO A 184 -13.14 15.65 -12.98
CA PRO A 184 -13.59 16.22 -11.74
C PRO A 184 -12.56 17.25 -11.26
N THR A 185 -12.98 18.51 -11.22
CA THR A 185 -12.23 19.60 -10.61
C THR A 185 -12.02 19.28 -9.15
N ALA A 186 -10.77 19.17 -8.76
CA ALA A 186 -10.28 18.94 -7.40
C ALA A 186 -10.90 17.70 -6.71
N VAL A 187 -10.08 16.71 -6.45
CA VAL A 187 -10.34 15.73 -5.40
C VAL A 187 -10.20 16.48 -4.07
N SER A 188 -11.16 17.35 -3.77
CA SER A 188 -11.33 17.95 -2.46
C SER A 188 -11.90 16.87 -1.56
N GLY A 189 -11.03 16.26 -0.79
CA GLY A 189 -11.37 15.24 0.18
C GLY A 189 -11.26 13.84 -0.44
N PHE A 190 -10.37 13.06 0.08
CA PHE A 190 -10.57 11.64 0.16
C PHE A 190 -11.87 11.48 0.95
N GLY A 191 -12.98 11.25 0.23
CA GLY A 191 -14.27 11.07 0.84
C GLY A 191 -14.18 9.95 1.87
N SER A 192 -15.03 10.00 2.88
CA SER A 192 -15.19 8.99 3.93
C SER A 192 -15.61 7.60 3.43
N GLY A 193 -15.61 7.36 2.13
CA GLY A 193 -15.65 6.08 1.44
C GLY A 193 -14.25 5.74 0.94
N SER A 194 -13.33 5.41 1.82
CA SER A 194 -11.99 4.99 1.45
C SER A 194 -12.04 3.62 0.80
N ALA A 195 -11.05 3.32 -0.06
CA ALA A 195 -10.86 2.00 -0.65
C ALA A 195 -10.80 0.85 0.38
N TRP A 196 -10.81 1.17 1.67
CA TRP A 196 -10.81 0.27 2.81
C TRP A 196 -12.21 -0.15 3.25
N ASP A 197 -13.27 0.61 2.91
CA ASP A 197 -14.66 0.27 3.24
C ASP A 197 -15.20 -0.88 2.36
N THR A 198 -14.53 -1.19 1.26
CA THR A 198 -14.86 -2.28 0.33
C THR A 198 -13.84 -3.41 0.35
N TRP A 199 -13.15 -3.63 1.47
CA TRP A 199 -12.22 -4.74 1.61
C TRP A 199 -12.99 -6.07 1.48
N PRO A 200 -12.72 -6.90 0.46
CA PRO A 200 -13.34 -8.22 0.39
C PRO A 200 -12.87 -9.04 1.58
N ALA A 201 -13.78 -9.68 2.30
CA ALA A 201 -13.44 -10.66 3.32
C ALA A 201 -12.51 -11.72 2.71
N ALA A 202 -11.39 -12.01 3.39
CA ALA A 202 -10.46 -13.02 2.96
C ALA A 202 -11.18 -14.37 2.89
N GLY A 203 -11.42 -14.88 1.69
CA GLY A 203 -12.00 -16.19 1.50
C GLY A 203 -11.00 -17.28 1.89
N GLY A 204 -11.33 -18.08 2.91
CA GLY A 204 -10.77 -19.40 3.14
C GLY A 204 -9.44 -19.42 3.89
N ALA A 205 -9.51 -19.89 5.13
CA ALA A 205 -8.37 -20.24 5.96
C ALA A 205 -7.50 -21.33 5.30
N ALA A 206 -6.19 -21.06 5.22
CA ALA A 206 -5.20 -22.10 5.17
C ALA A 206 -4.49 -22.12 6.53
N ASP A 207 -4.75 -23.16 7.31
CA ASP A 207 -4.09 -23.40 8.60
C ASP A 207 -2.58 -23.59 8.39
N GLY A 208 -1.81 -22.59 8.75
CA GLY A 208 -0.36 -22.66 8.81
C GLY A 208 0.13 -21.82 9.98
N ALA A 209 0.63 -22.49 11.02
CA ALA A 209 1.17 -21.84 12.21
C ALA A 209 2.43 -21.04 11.86
N TRP A 210 2.37 -19.73 12.01
CA TRP A 210 3.49 -18.82 11.85
C TRP A 210 4.05 -18.45 13.22
N THR A 211 5.33 -18.74 13.45
CA THR A 211 6.04 -18.31 14.65
C THR A 211 6.83 -17.03 14.34
N GLU A 212 6.50 -15.95 15.03
CA GLU A 212 7.24 -14.69 14.97
C GLU A 212 8.62 -14.80 15.63
N SER A 213 9.63 -14.27 14.95
CA SER A 213 10.86 -13.84 15.58
C SER A 213 10.86 -12.30 15.59
N LEU A 214 10.52 -11.72 16.73
CA LEU A 214 10.71 -10.31 17.02
C LEU A 214 12.21 -10.04 17.17
N GLY A 215 12.90 -9.65 16.10
CA GLY A 215 14.24 -9.04 16.15
C GLY A 215 14.13 -7.59 16.58
N ARG A 216 14.88 -7.23 17.61
CA ARG A 216 15.06 -5.87 18.16
C ARG A 216 15.70 -4.92 17.17
#